data_95f707cd8890d3e212c7a1ec40da5f0a
#
_entry.id   95f707cd8890d3e212c7a1ec40da5f0a
#
_cell.length_a   1.000
_cell.length_b   1.000
_cell.length_c   1.000
_cell.angle_alpha   90.00
_cell.angle_beta   90.00
_cell.angle_gamma   90.00
#
_symmetry.space_group_name_H-M   'P 1'
#
loop_
_entity.id
_entity.type
_entity.pdbx_description
1 polymer ?
#
loop_
_entity_poly.entity_id
_entity_poly.type
_entity_poly.pdbx_seq_one_letter_code
_entity_poly.pdbx_strand_id
1 'polypeptide(L)'
;PEEYCDRFSHVEDRNKQVYYGMIAALDDAVGMIMEKLSELGLDENTLVMFASDNGGATYTDATENAPLKGGKFMNFEGGINIPAMVRWKGTLPGGTAYSPMVSLLDFFSTAAAAAGVPFPEDRVIDGKNLLPYLLGGNGKPSRETAPHRALFWRAAYNKAVRSGPWKLIIDEKKGRELLYNLENDKVEKRNLAARRPDVVDRLKDILEEWEKGLMGPLWPRVMDFRVEIDGEEYEFAL
;
A
#
# COMPACT_ATOMS: atom_id res chain seq x y z
N PRO A 1 -10.19 -13.37 21.02
CA PRO A 1 -10.52 -14.42 21.99
C PRO A 1 -9.32 -15.33 22.26
N GLU A 2 -9.21 -15.93 23.46
CA GLU A 2 -8.08 -16.74 23.90
C GLU A 2 -7.86 -17.95 22.95
N GLU A 3 -8.93 -18.59 22.51
CA GLU A 3 -8.92 -19.70 21.56
C GLU A 3 -8.08 -19.47 20.29
N TYR A 4 -8.01 -18.22 19.81
CA TYR A 4 -7.15 -17.88 18.68
C TYR A 4 -5.69 -17.75 19.08
N CYS A 5 -5.41 -17.24 20.26
CA CYS A 5 -4.05 -17.20 20.80
C CYS A 5 -3.50 -18.61 21.04
N ASP A 6 -4.32 -19.55 21.51
CA ASP A 6 -3.95 -20.93 21.80
C ASP A 6 -3.46 -21.68 20.55
N ARG A 7 -3.94 -21.32 19.35
CA ARG A 7 -3.42 -21.86 18.07
C ARG A 7 -1.92 -21.60 17.88
N PHE A 8 -1.39 -20.58 18.55
CA PHE A 8 0.00 -20.12 18.46
C PHE A 8 0.76 -20.27 19.78
N SER A 9 0.36 -21.26 20.63
CA SER A 9 0.99 -21.54 21.93
C SER A 9 2.49 -21.89 21.85
N HIS A 10 2.98 -22.27 20.66
CA HIS A 10 4.40 -22.51 20.39
C HIS A 10 5.23 -21.23 20.20
N VAL A 11 4.59 -20.05 20.10
CA VAL A 11 5.25 -18.75 20.00
C VAL A 11 5.49 -18.23 21.42
N GLU A 12 6.77 -18.08 21.80
CA GLU A 12 7.16 -17.66 23.15
C GLU A 12 6.75 -16.23 23.48
N ASP A 13 6.86 -15.32 22.51
CA ASP A 13 6.51 -13.90 22.66
C ASP A 13 4.98 -13.75 22.70
N ARG A 14 4.46 -13.32 23.84
CA ARG A 14 3.01 -13.13 24.03
C ARG A 14 2.41 -12.08 23.10
N ASN A 15 3.12 -11.01 22.77
CA ASN A 15 2.63 -9.98 21.85
C ASN A 15 2.51 -10.54 20.43
N LYS A 16 3.51 -11.29 19.97
CA LYS A 16 3.46 -12.00 18.68
C LYS A 16 2.35 -13.04 18.66
N GLN A 17 2.20 -13.81 19.72
CA GLN A 17 1.12 -14.80 19.87
C GLN A 17 -0.26 -14.14 19.73
N VAL A 18 -0.51 -13.03 20.42
CA VAL A 18 -1.76 -12.28 20.34
C VAL A 18 -1.96 -11.73 18.92
N TYR A 19 -0.92 -11.16 18.33
CA TYR A 19 -0.98 -10.63 16.97
C TYR A 19 -1.34 -11.71 15.93
N TYR A 20 -0.73 -12.90 16.03
CA TYR A 20 -1.06 -14.03 15.14
C TYR A 20 -2.48 -14.54 15.37
N GLY A 21 -2.93 -14.58 16.64
CA GLY A 21 -4.32 -14.88 16.98
C GLY A 21 -5.32 -13.90 16.37
N MET A 22 -5.00 -12.60 16.36
CA MET A 22 -5.82 -11.58 15.71
C MET A 22 -5.90 -11.79 14.19
N ILE A 23 -4.77 -12.13 13.54
CA ILE A 23 -4.75 -12.43 12.10
C ILE A 23 -5.59 -13.67 11.80
N ALA A 24 -5.46 -14.72 12.61
CA ALA A 24 -6.25 -15.93 12.43
C ALA A 24 -7.76 -15.69 12.61
N ALA A 25 -8.14 -14.83 13.56
CA ALA A 25 -9.54 -14.44 13.73
C ALA A 25 -10.07 -13.62 12.52
N LEU A 26 -9.24 -12.76 11.95
CA LEU A 26 -9.57 -12.02 10.72
C LEU A 26 -9.72 -12.98 9.52
N ASP A 27 -8.82 -13.95 9.39
CA ASP A 27 -8.87 -14.95 8.32
C ASP A 27 -10.14 -15.81 8.40
N ASP A 28 -10.49 -16.31 9.60
CA ASP A 28 -11.75 -17.02 9.83
C ASP A 28 -12.98 -16.16 9.48
N ALA A 29 -12.97 -14.88 9.84
CA ALA A 29 -14.06 -13.96 9.50
C ALA A 29 -14.20 -13.74 7.98
N VAL A 30 -13.08 -13.62 7.27
CA VAL A 30 -13.09 -13.55 5.79
C VAL A 30 -13.63 -14.87 5.23
N GLY A 31 -13.23 -16.01 5.74
CA GLY A 31 -13.74 -17.33 5.38
C GLY A 31 -15.26 -17.40 5.50
N MET A 32 -15.80 -17.00 6.64
CA MET A 32 -17.25 -16.98 6.90
C MET A 32 -18.02 -16.10 5.89
N ILE A 33 -17.47 -14.95 5.51
CA ILE A 33 -18.07 -14.08 4.49
C ILE A 33 -18.07 -14.79 3.12
N MET A 34 -16.94 -15.40 2.75
CA MET A 34 -16.81 -16.09 1.47
C MET A 34 -17.72 -17.30 1.38
N GLU A 35 -17.85 -18.09 2.43
CA GLU A 35 -18.80 -19.19 2.52
C GLU A 35 -20.25 -18.72 2.40
N LYS A 36 -20.60 -17.64 3.09
CA LYS A 36 -21.95 -17.05 3.02
C LYS A 36 -22.30 -16.58 1.62
N LEU A 37 -21.37 -15.94 0.89
CA LEU A 37 -21.58 -15.56 -0.51
C LEU A 37 -21.84 -16.79 -1.39
N SER A 38 -21.12 -17.87 -1.15
CA SER A 38 -21.28 -19.12 -1.89
C SER A 38 -22.61 -19.82 -1.60
N GLU A 39 -22.99 -19.93 -0.30
CA GLU A 39 -24.29 -20.48 0.11
C GLU A 39 -25.48 -19.75 -0.50
N LEU A 40 -25.37 -18.42 -0.66
CA LEU A 40 -26.40 -17.59 -1.23
C LEU A 40 -26.38 -17.51 -2.77
N GLY A 41 -25.40 -18.18 -3.42
CA GLY A 41 -25.22 -18.13 -4.88
C GLY A 41 -24.83 -16.75 -5.42
N LEU A 42 -24.18 -15.91 -4.57
CA LEU A 42 -23.79 -14.55 -4.91
C LEU A 42 -22.35 -14.41 -5.43
N ASP A 43 -21.57 -15.47 -5.41
CA ASP A 43 -20.13 -15.48 -5.78
C ASP A 43 -19.82 -14.81 -7.13
N GLU A 44 -20.64 -15.09 -8.15
CA GLU A 44 -20.40 -14.60 -9.51
C GLU A 44 -20.84 -13.15 -9.71
N ASN A 45 -21.71 -12.67 -8.82
CA ASN A 45 -22.22 -11.30 -8.86
C ASN A 45 -21.65 -10.41 -7.75
N THR A 46 -20.55 -10.81 -7.13
CA THR A 46 -19.91 -10.04 -6.05
C THR A 46 -18.42 -9.87 -6.33
N LEU A 47 -18.00 -8.61 -6.47
CA LEU A 47 -16.59 -8.20 -6.45
C LEU A 47 -16.14 -8.07 -5.00
N VAL A 48 -15.19 -8.90 -4.58
CA VAL A 48 -14.57 -8.85 -3.25
C VAL A 48 -13.18 -8.26 -3.39
N MET A 49 -12.90 -7.20 -2.62
CA MET A 49 -11.59 -6.57 -2.52
C MET A 49 -11.14 -6.56 -1.07
N PHE A 50 -9.95 -7.03 -0.82
CA PHE A 50 -9.33 -7.08 0.51
C PHE A 50 -7.94 -6.46 0.44
N ALA A 51 -7.59 -5.62 1.40
CA ALA A 51 -6.24 -5.09 1.54
C ALA A 51 -5.95 -4.69 3.00
N SER A 52 -4.67 -4.63 3.35
CA SER A 52 -4.25 -3.92 4.55
C SER A 52 -4.33 -2.41 4.31
N ASP A 53 -4.56 -1.62 5.35
CA ASP A 53 -4.54 -0.15 5.27
C ASP A 53 -3.12 0.42 5.24
N ASN A 54 -2.19 -0.23 5.93
CA ASN A 54 -0.76 0.11 6.00
C ASN A 54 0.08 -1.14 6.32
N GLY A 55 1.38 -1.01 6.28
CA GLY A 55 2.28 -2.06 6.75
C GLY A 55 2.19 -2.30 8.25
N GLY A 56 2.70 -3.42 8.72
CA GLY A 56 2.67 -3.80 10.13
C GLY A 56 3.34 -2.76 11.04
N ALA A 57 2.83 -2.65 12.26
CA ALA A 57 3.31 -1.73 13.29
C ALA A 57 4.58 -2.29 13.95
N THR A 58 5.72 -2.21 13.26
CA THR A 58 7.00 -2.80 13.71
C THR A 58 7.50 -2.27 15.05
N TYR A 59 7.10 -1.06 15.42
CA TYR A 59 7.42 -0.44 16.72
C TYR A 59 6.78 -1.15 17.93
N THR A 60 5.90 -2.13 17.69
CA THR A 60 5.29 -2.96 18.76
C THR A 60 6.06 -4.24 19.03
N ASP A 61 7.08 -4.54 18.23
CA ASP A 61 7.83 -5.80 18.21
C ASP A 61 6.97 -7.06 17.96
N ALA A 62 5.67 -6.89 17.77
CA ALA A 62 4.72 -7.98 17.52
C ALA A 62 4.67 -8.42 16.05
N THR A 63 5.14 -7.59 15.13
CA THR A 63 5.11 -7.84 13.69
C THR A 63 6.37 -7.34 12.99
N GLU A 64 6.65 -7.92 11.84
CA GLU A 64 7.75 -7.54 10.95
C GLU A 64 7.23 -7.42 9.52
N ASN A 65 7.83 -6.50 8.74
CA ASN A 65 7.55 -6.38 7.31
C ASN A 65 8.72 -6.90 6.46
N ALA A 66 9.68 -7.59 7.09
CA ALA A 66 10.84 -8.13 6.38
C ALA A 66 10.44 -8.96 5.15
N PRO A 67 11.16 -8.84 4.04
CA PRO A 67 12.43 -8.12 3.88
C PRO A 67 12.27 -6.61 3.61
N LEU A 68 11.04 -6.06 3.56
CA LEU A 68 10.78 -4.65 3.28
C LEU A 68 11.16 -3.76 4.46
N LYS A 69 11.72 -2.60 4.18
CA LYS A 69 12.17 -1.63 5.17
C LYS A 69 10.98 -0.90 5.81
N GLY A 70 11.04 -0.70 7.13
CA GLY A 70 10.08 0.11 7.89
C GLY A 70 8.73 -0.57 8.11
N GLY A 71 7.71 0.24 8.43
CA GLY A 71 6.37 -0.21 8.78
C GLY A 71 5.39 0.95 8.86
N LYS A 72 4.30 0.74 9.60
CA LYS A 72 3.25 1.75 9.82
C LYS A 72 3.86 3.12 10.15
N PHE A 73 3.26 4.19 9.61
CA PHE A 73 3.69 5.60 9.65
C PHE A 73 4.86 5.98 8.75
N MET A 74 5.54 5.02 8.11
CA MET A 74 6.75 5.28 7.34
C MET A 74 6.47 5.18 5.84
N ASN A 75 7.16 6.03 5.05
CA ASN A 75 7.06 6.02 3.60
C ASN A 75 7.98 4.97 2.92
N PHE A 76 8.62 4.10 3.69
CA PHE A 76 9.35 2.94 3.17
C PHE A 76 8.39 1.86 2.67
N GLU A 77 8.89 0.94 1.82
CA GLU A 77 8.05 -0.13 1.25
C GLU A 77 7.35 -0.97 2.33
N GLY A 78 7.98 -1.23 3.47
CA GLY A 78 7.35 -1.93 4.59
C GLY A 78 6.15 -1.20 5.20
N GLY A 79 6.02 0.11 4.98
CA GLY A 79 4.87 0.89 5.44
C GLY A 79 3.76 1.05 4.41
N ILE A 80 4.10 1.09 3.12
CA ILE A 80 3.15 1.47 2.04
C ILE A 80 2.92 0.39 0.97
N ASN A 81 3.79 -0.61 0.85
CA ASN A 81 3.59 -1.72 -0.08
C ASN A 81 2.86 -2.86 0.63
N ILE A 82 1.55 -2.78 0.64
CA ILE A 82 0.64 -3.62 1.42
C ILE A 82 0.11 -4.81 0.63
N PRO A 83 -0.27 -5.92 1.29
CA PRO A 83 -1.03 -7.00 0.68
C PRO A 83 -2.38 -6.51 0.18
N ALA A 84 -2.72 -6.85 -1.07
CA ALA A 84 -4.02 -6.58 -1.64
C ALA A 84 -4.49 -7.78 -2.49
N MET A 85 -5.76 -8.11 -2.41
CA MET A 85 -6.38 -9.22 -3.13
C MET A 85 -7.72 -8.77 -3.72
N VAL A 86 -7.99 -9.25 -4.93
CA VAL A 86 -9.27 -8.99 -5.61
C VAL A 86 -9.80 -10.32 -6.12
N ARG A 87 -11.08 -10.59 -5.86
CA ARG A 87 -11.78 -11.79 -6.34
C ARG A 87 -13.11 -11.40 -6.96
N TRP A 88 -13.34 -11.90 -8.17
CA TRP A 88 -14.64 -11.87 -8.83
C TRP A 88 -14.80 -13.16 -9.62
N LYS A 89 -15.50 -14.12 -9.03
CA LYS A 89 -15.65 -15.46 -9.61
C LYS A 89 -16.35 -15.40 -10.98
N GLY A 90 -15.81 -16.13 -11.93
CA GLY A 90 -16.33 -16.13 -13.31
C GLY A 90 -15.90 -14.91 -14.14
N THR A 91 -15.42 -13.84 -13.53
CA THR A 91 -15.01 -12.60 -14.23
C THR A 91 -13.49 -12.43 -14.23
N LEU A 92 -12.84 -12.53 -13.06
CA LEU A 92 -11.38 -12.41 -12.96
C LEU A 92 -10.71 -13.78 -12.89
N PRO A 93 -9.57 -13.98 -13.57
CA PRO A 93 -8.83 -15.23 -13.51
C PRO A 93 -8.25 -15.45 -12.11
N GLY A 94 -8.49 -16.64 -11.53
CA GLY A 94 -7.93 -17.03 -10.25
C GLY A 94 -6.45 -17.37 -10.32
N GLY A 95 -5.76 -17.25 -9.17
CA GLY A 95 -4.35 -17.65 -9.03
C GLY A 95 -3.36 -16.78 -9.82
N THR A 96 -3.73 -15.56 -10.20
CA THR A 96 -2.89 -14.62 -10.95
C THR A 96 -2.34 -13.54 -10.02
N ALA A 97 -1.20 -12.96 -10.40
CA ALA A 97 -0.61 -11.81 -9.70
C ALA A 97 -0.45 -10.65 -10.68
N TYR A 98 -0.79 -9.45 -10.21
CA TYR A 98 -0.59 -8.18 -10.90
C TYR A 98 0.47 -7.37 -10.17
N SER A 99 1.58 -7.06 -10.84
CA SER A 99 2.77 -6.45 -10.21
C SER A 99 2.93 -4.94 -10.42
N PRO A 100 2.32 -4.30 -11.45
CA PRO A 100 2.40 -2.84 -11.58
C PRO A 100 1.77 -2.10 -10.40
N MET A 101 2.15 -0.81 -10.25
CA MET A 101 1.67 0.04 -9.15
C MET A 101 0.15 0.20 -9.19
N VAL A 102 -0.49 -0.07 -8.04
CA VAL A 102 -1.90 0.18 -7.74
C VAL A 102 -2.02 0.89 -6.40
N SER A 103 -3.16 1.47 -6.11
CA SER A 103 -3.44 2.19 -4.87
C SER A 103 -4.78 1.74 -4.28
N LEU A 104 -4.97 1.89 -2.97
CA LEU A 104 -6.28 1.72 -2.34
C LEU A 104 -7.34 2.69 -2.88
N LEU A 105 -6.92 3.84 -3.41
CA LEU A 105 -7.79 4.78 -4.12
C LEU A 105 -8.50 4.14 -5.31
N ASP A 106 -7.89 3.11 -5.91
CA ASP A 106 -8.42 2.40 -7.07
C ASP A 106 -9.63 1.53 -6.73
N PHE A 107 -9.81 1.17 -5.46
CA PHE A 107 -10.94 0.35 -5.02
C PHE A 107 -12.27 1.02 -5.32
N PHE A 108 -12.40 2.32 -5.01
CA PHE A 108 -13.61 3.07 -5.32
C PHE A 108 -13.90 3.08 -6.83
N SER A 109 -12.89 3.42 -7.63
CA SER A 109 -13.04 3.51 -9.08
C SER A 109 -13.33 2.16 -9.73
N THR A 110 -12.74 1.09 -9.20
CA THR A 110 -12.98 -0.27 -9.67
C THR A 110 -14.37 -0.76 -9.29
N ALA A 111 -14.83 -0.47 -8.06
CA ALA A 111 -16.17 -0.83 -7.60
C ALA A 111 -17.26 -0.09 -8.40
N ALA A 112 -17.10 1.21 -8.64
CA ALA A 112 -18.02 1.99 -9.46
C ALA A 112 -18.12 1.44 -10.89
N ALA A 113 -16.98 1.14 -11.51
CA ALA A 113 -16.94 0.55 -12.83
C ALA A 113 -17.59 -0.85 -12.88
N ALA A 114 -17.35 -1.70 -11.87
CA ALA A 114 -17.98 -3.01 -11.75
C ALA A 114 -19.50 -2.93 -11.62
N ALA A 115 -20.00 -1.90 -10.93
CA ALA A 115 -21.43 -1.63 -10.75
C ALA A 115 -22.07 -0.89 -11.95
N GLY A 116 -21.28 -0.49 -12.96
CA GLY A 116 -21.77 0.31 -14.08
C GLY A 116 -22.19 1.74 -13.71
N VAL A 117 -21.65 2.26 -12.59
CA VAL A 117 -21.97 3.61 -12.11
C VAL A 117 -20.94 4.62 -12.66
N PRO A 118 -21.41 5.70 -13.34
CA PRO A 118 -20.52 6.73 -13.83
C PRO A 118 -19.87 7.52 -12.68
N PHE A 119 -18.67 8.05 -12.91
CA PHE A 119 -18.02 8.93 -11.95
C PHE A 119 -18.69 10.30 -11.89
N PRO A 120 -18.64 10.97 -10.72
CA PRO A 120 -19.00 12.37 -10.62
C PRO A 120 -18.11 13.23 -11.54
N GLU A 121 -18.72 14.18 -12.27
CA GLU A 121 -17.98 15.09 -13.15
C GLU A 121 -17.54 16.38 -12.42
N ASP A 122 -18.07 16.62 -11.21
CA ASP A 122 -17.85 17.84 -10.42
C ASP A 122 -16.56 17.81 -9.57
N ARG A 123 -15.82 16.72 -9.63
CA ARG A 123 -14.60 16.52 -8.82
C ARG A 123 -13.60 15.58 -9.49
N VAL A 124 -12.33 15.71 -9.10
CA VAL A 124 -11.27 14.80 -9.53
C VAL A 124 -11.35 13.51 -8.70
N ILE A 125 -11.30 12.36 -9.38
CA ILE A 125 -11.16 11.04 -8.78
C ILE A 125 -9.77 10.53 -9.10
N ASP A 126 -8.91 10.43 -8.09
CA ASP A 126 -7.49 10.03 -8.25
C ASP A 126 -7.33 8.55 -8.57
N GLY A 127 -8.21 7.70 -8.01
CA GLY A 127 -8.21 6.26 -8.25
C GLY A 127 -8.51 5.89 -9.69
N LYS A 128 -8.01 4.75 -10.13
CA LYS A 128 -8.18 4.21 -11.48
C LYS A 128 -9.02 2.93 -11.44
N ASN A 129 -9.84 2.71 -12.47
CA ASN A 129 -10.52 1.43 -12.65
C ASN A 129 -9.49 0.35 -13.01
N LEU A 130 -9.32 -0.65 -12.15
CA LEU A 130 -8.35 -1.74 -12.32
C LEU A 130 -8.84 -2.85 -13.26
N LEU A 131 -10.14 -2.96 -13.54
CA LEU A 131 -10.69 -4.08 -14.33
C LEU A 131 -10.00 -4.26 -15.69
N PRO A 132 -9.74 -3.21 -16.49
CA PRO A 132 -9.05 -3.38 -17.78
C PRO A 132 -7.64 -3.97 -17.64
N TYR A 133 -6.95 -3.66 -16.54
CA TYR A 133 -5.59 -4.15 -16.26
C TYR A 133 -5.59 -5.58 -15.73
N LEU A 134 -6.57 -5.93 -14.89
CA LEU A 134 -6.71 -7.25 -14.29
C LEU A 134 -7.25 -8.28 -15.30
N LEU A 135 -8.15 -7.87 -16.18
CA LEU A 135 -8.67 -8.73 -17.24
C LEU A 135 -7.67 -8.93 -18.39
N GLY A 136 -6.92 -7.86 -18.73
CA GLY A 136 -5.98 -7.87 -19.86
C GLY A 136 -6.64 -8.17 -21.21
N GLY A 137 -5.90 -8.02 -22.31
CA GLY A 137 -6.42 -8.25 -23.65
C GLY A 137 -6.76 -9.70 -23.98
N ASN A 138 -6.23 -10.67 -23.22
CA ASN A 138 -6.39 -12.11 -23.43
C ASN A 138 -6.89 -12.83 -22.17
N GLY A 139 -7.60 -12.13 -21.27
CA GLY A 139 -8.04 -12.68 -19.98
C GLY A 139 -6.91 -12.97 -18.98
N LYS A 140 -5.74 -12.36 -19.20
CA LYS A 140 -4.61 -12.40 -18.26
C LYS A 140 -4.20 -10.98 -17.90
N PRO A 141 -3.85 -10.71 -16.62
CA PRO A 141 -3.41 -9.39 -16.19
C PRO A 141 -2.28 -8.86 -17.07
N SER A 142 -2.40 -7.62 -17.51
CA SER A 142 -1.32 -6.97 -18.27
C SER A 142 -0.18 -6.63 -17.31
N ARG A 143 1.01 -7.11 -17.59
CA ARG A 143 2.23 -6.76 -16.84
C ARG A 143 2.94 -5.52 -17.39
N GLU A 144 2.55 -5.07 -18.56
CA GLU A 144 3.25 -4.01 -19.30
C GLU A 144 2.65 -2.61 -19.05
N THR A 145 1.39 -2.55 -18.65
CA THR A 145 0.69 -1.27 -18.43
C THR A 145 0.32 -1.08 -16.97
N ALA A 146 0.82 0.00 -16.37
CA ALA A 146 0.44 0.40 -15.02
C ALA A 146 -0.70 1.43 -15.06
N PRO A 147 -1.70 1.37 -14.16
CA PRO A 147 -2.77 2.37 -14.07
C PRO A 147 -2.24 3.74 -13.65
N HIS A 148 -1.13 3.76 -12.90
CA HIS A 148 -0.51 4.97 -12.40
C HIS A 148 0.89 5.18 -12.98
N ARG A 149 1.18 6.41 -13.41
CA ARG A 149 2.55 6.84 -13.77
C ARG A 149 3.37 7.18 -12.55
N ALA A 150 2.73 7.71 -11.51
CA ALA A 150 3.30 8.00 -10.22
C ALA A 150 2.27 7.83 -9.11
N LEU A 151 2.75 7.53 -7.90
CA LEU A 151 1.99 7.55 -6.65
C LEU A 151 2.69 8.48 -5.67
N PHE A 152 1.90 9.13 -4.79
CA PHE A 152 2.36 10.19 -3.90
C PHE A 152 1.88 9.98 -2.48
N TRP A 153 2.69 10.39 -1.52
CA TRP A 153 2.38 10.41 -0.09
C TRP A 153 2.87 11.71 0.51
N ARG A 154 2.06 12.33 1.37
CA ARG A 154 2.42 13.53 2.11
C ARG A 154 1.84 13.48 3.52
N ALA A 155 2.71 13.60 4.51
CA ALA A 155 2.38 13.77 5.93
C ALA A 155 3.25 14.90 6.50
N ALA A 156 2.69 16.09 6.58
CA ALA A 156 3.40 17.33 6.95
C ALA A 156 4.71 17.51 6.16
N TYR A 157 5.87 17.42 6.83
CA TYR A 157 7.20 17.57 6.24
C TYR A 157 7.76 16.29 5.57
N ASN A 158 7.09 15.16 5.75
CA ASN A 158 7.48 13.92 5.08
C ASN A 158 6.68 13.76 3.80
N LYS A 159 7.40 13.57 2.72
CA LYS A 159 6.82 13.38 1.39
C LYS A 159 7.46 12.18 0.71
N ALA A 160 6.71 11.53 -0.15
CA ALA A 160 7.27 10.51 -1.03
C ALA A 160 6.59 10.53 -2.39
N VAL A 161 7.35 10.18 -3.41
CA VAL A 161 6.85 9.94 -4.76
C VAL A 161 7.50 8.68 -5.33
N ARG A 162 6.67 7.83 -5.94
CA ARG A 162 7.12 6.67 -6.70
C ARG A 162 6.70 6.84 -8.17
N SER A 163 7.66 6.79 -9.09
CA SER A 163 7.42 6.85 -10.53
C SER A 163 8.28 5.81 -11.25
N GLY A 164 7.61 4.81 -11.85
CA GLY A 164 8.29 3.64 -12.39
C GLY A 164 9.08 2.90 -11.30
N PRO A 165 10.36 2.57 -11.57
CA PRO A 165 11.22 1.90 -10.59
C PRO A 165 11.76 2.83 -9.50
N TRP A 166 11.64 4.14 -9.64
CA TRP A 166 12.24 5.11 -8.74
C TRP A 166 11.28 5.55 -7.64
N LYS A 167 11.80 5.63 -6.42
CA LYS A 167 11.11 6.15 -5.26
C LYS A 167 11.98 7.17 -4.55
N LEU A 168 11.45 8.37 -4.35
CA LEU A 168 12.08 9.44 -3.58
C LEU A 168 11.28 9.66 -2.31
N ILE A 169 11.95 9.68 -1.17
CA ILE A 169 11.41 10.06 0.15
C ILE A 169 12.12 11.33 0.57
N ILE A 170 11.37 12.33 1.01
CA ILE A 170 11.86 13.63 1.45
C ILE A 170 11.44 13.88 2.88
N ASP A 171 12.40 14.23 3.72
CA ASP A 171 12.18 14.82 5.04
C ASP A 171 12.60 16.30 4.97
N GLU A 172 11.62 17.18 4.79
CA GLU A 172 11.87 18.63 4.66
C GLU A 172 12.41 19.24 5.96
N LYS A 173 12.06 18.65 7.11
CA LYS A 173 12.52 19.13 8.44
C LYS A 173 14.03 18.93 8.63
N LYS A 174 14.57 17.80 8.18
CA LYS A 174 15.98 17.47 8.25
C LYS A 174 16.75 17.78 6.95
N GLY A 175 16.07 18.23 5.90
CA GLY A 175 16.65 18.43 4.56
C GLY A 175 17.21 17.13 3.96
N ARG A 176 16.57 16.00 4.26
CA ARG A 176 17.06 14.68 3.87
C ARG A 176 16.32 14.15 2.65
N GLU A 177 17.07 13.63 1.69
CA GLU A 177 16.55 13.01 0.48
C GLU A 177 17.04 11.56 0.37
N LEU A 178 16.12 10.64 0.16
CA LEU A 178 16.39 9.22 0.03
C LEU A 178 15.82 8.73 -1.30
N LEU A 179 16.72 8.38 -2.24
CA LEU A 179 16.34 7.89 -3.56
C LEU A 179 16.67 6.41 -3.69
N TYR A 180 15.69 5.61 -4.08
CA TYR A 180 15.82 4.17 -4.28
C TYR A 180 15.38 3.75 -5.68
N ASN A 181 16.03 2.71 -6.22
CA ASN A 181 15.57 2.01 -7.42
C ASN A 181 14.98 0.66 -6.99
N LEU A 182 13.66 0.59 -6.89
CA LEU A 182 12.94 -0.57 -6.37
C LEU A 182 12.97 -1.80 -7.29
N GLU A 183 13.38 -1.66 -8.55
CA GLU A 183 13.60 -2.80 -9.45
C GLU A 183 14.80 -3.63 -8.99
N ASN A 184 15.86 -2.95 -8.50
CA ASN A 184 17.13 -3.57 -8.11
C ASN A 184 17.37 -3.58 -6.59
N ASP A 185 16.55 -2.83 -5.83
CA ASP A 185 16.68 -2.65 -4.38
C ASP A 185 15.31 -2.45 -3.72
N LYS A 186 14.51 -3.52 -3.71
CA LYS A 186 13.15 -3.52 -3.12
C LYS A 186 13.15 -3.29 -1.61
N VAL A 187 14.31 -3.49 -0.97
CA VAL A 187 14.47 -3.37 0.48
C VAL A 187 15.06 -2.03 0.91
N GLU A 188 15.26 -1.11 -0.04
CA GLU A 188 15.65 0.29 0.20
C GLU A 188 16.95 0.43 1.04
N LYS A 189 17.97 -0.38 0.70
CA LYS A 189 19.27 -0.36 1.39
C LYS A 189 20.22 0.73 0.90
N ARG A 190 20.14 1.09 -0.41
CA ARG A 190 21.13 1.96 -1.05
C ARG A 190 20.50 3.29 -1.45
N ASN A 191 20.74 4.32 -0.66
CA ASN A 191 20.37 5.69 -1.05
C ASN A 191 21.23 6.13 -2.26
N LEU A 192 20.56 6.47 -3.35
CA LEU A 192 21.17 6.91 -4.61
C LEU A 192 21.05 8.42 -4.85
N ALA A 193 20.52 9.21 -3.91
CA ALA A 193 20.23 10.64 -4.12
C ALA A 193 21.48 11.41 -4.57
N ALA A 194 22.61 11.25 -3.89
CA ALA A 194 23.86 11.91 -4.26
C ALA A 194 24.46 11.44 -5.61
N ARG A 195 24.08 10.23 -6.06
CA ARG A 195 24.60 9.65 -7.33
C ARG A 195 23.70 9.95 -8.52
N ARG A 196 22.44 10.26 -8.28
CA ARG A 196 21.42 10.49 -9.31
C ARG A 196 20.60 11.75 -9.03
N PRO A 197 21.27 12.91 -8.91
CA PRO A 197 20.56 14.18 -8.71
C PRO A 197 19.56 14.47 -9.85
N ASP A 198 19.85 14.04 -11.07
CA ASP A 198 18.97 14.13 -12.23
C ASP A 198 17.61 13.44 -11.99
N VAL A 199 17.60 12.31 -11.29
CA VAL A 199 16.36 11.60 -10.95
C VAL A 199 15.66 12.27 -9.78
N VAL A 200 16.42 12.74 -8.77
CA VAL A 200 15.87 13.49 -7.63
C VAL A 200 15.10 14.71 -8.13
N ASP A 201 15.72 15.55 -8.96
CA ASP A 201 15.11 16.77 -9.49
C ASP A 201 13.83 16.45 -10.28
N ARG A 202 13.89 15.49 -11.19
CA ARG A 202 12.71 15.05 -11.94
C ARG A 202 11.56 14.57 -11.06
N LEU A 203 11.85 13.84 -9.98
CA LEU A 203 10.82 13.35 -9.06
C LEU A 203 10.26 14.45 -8.18
N LYS A 204 11.07 15.44 -7.79
CA LYS A 204 10.62 16.65 -7.12
C LYS A 204 9.67 17.45 -8.01
N ASP A 205 10.01 17.66 -9.28
CA ASP A 205 9.14 18.38 -10.23
C ASP A 205 7.75 17.72 -10.31
N ILE A 206 7.71 16.38 -10.39
CA ILE A 206 6.45 15.61 -10.43
C ILE A 206 5.67 15.76 -9.11
N LEU A 207 6.36 15.73 -7.98
CA LEU A 207 5.76 15.88 -6.65
C LEU A 207 5.20 17.30 -6.46
N GLU A 208 5.96 18.34 -6.82
CA GLU A 208 5.55 19.73 -6.74
C GLU A 208 4.32 20.01 -7.63
N GLU A 209 4.28 19.44 -8.83
CA GLU A 209 3.12 19.58 -9.71
C GLU A 209 1.87 18.97 -9.10
N TRP A 210 1.99 17.77 -8.50
CA TRP A 210 0.89 17.13 -7.79
C TRP A 210 0.43 17.95 -6.58
N GLU A 211 1.36 18.54 -5.83
CA GLU A 211 1.05 19.36 -4.63
C GLU A 211 0.26 20.63 -4.96
N LYS A 212 0.39 21.19 -6.16
CA LYS A 212 -0.38 22.37 -6.58
C LYS A 212 -1.89 22.13 -6.57
N GLY A 213 -2.32 20.89 -6.78
CA GLY A 213 -3.72 20.48 -6.74
C GLY A 213 -4.25 20.21 -5.34
N LEU A 214 -3.40 20.22 -4.31
CA LEU A 214 -3.78 19.84 -2.97
C LEU A 214 -4.16 21.06 -2.12
N MET A 215 -5.15 20.84 -1.25
CA MET A 215 -5.43 21.76 -0.16
C MET A 215 -4.31 21.67 0.89
N GLY A 216 -3.97 22.79 1.53
CA GLY A 216 -3.09 22.81 2.69
C GLY A 216 -3.68 21.98 3.84
N PRO A 217 -2.83 21.45 4.74
CA PRO A 217 -3.32 20.75 5.93
C PRO A 217 -4.27 21.64 6.75
N LEU A 218 -5.44 21.12 7.09
CA LEU A 218 -6.44 21.85 7.90
C LEU A 218 -6.09 21.80 9.39
N TRP A 219 -5.30 20.81 9.80
CA TRP A 219 -4.84 20.59 11.17
C TRP A 219 -3.31 20.58 11.21
N PRO A 220 -2.71 21.08 12.31
CA PRO A 220 -1.30 20.86 12.56
C PRO A 220 -1.04 19.37 12.80
N ARG A 221 0.19 18.92 12.56
CA ARG A 221 0.60 17.57 12.96
C ARG A 221 0.46 17.39 14.49
N VAL A 222 0.14 16.18 14.90
CA VAL A 222 -0.08 15.86 16.31
C VAL A 222 1.23 15.55 17.03
N MET A 223 2.10 14.73 16.41
CA MET A 223 3.39 14.33 16.99
C MET A 223 4.37 13.91 15.90
N ASP A 224 5.62 13.72 16.32
CA ASP A 224 6.67 13.11 15.51
C ASP A 224 6.93 11.68 16.00
N PHE A 225 6.91 10.73 15.10
CA PHE A 225 7.29 9.35 15.35
C PHE A 225 8.76 9.16 14.99
N ARG A 226 9.57 8.75 15.95
CA ARG A 226 11.01 8.50 15.78
C ARG A 226 11.29 7.02 15.84
N VAL A 227 12.14 6.57 14.95
CA VAL A 227 12.53 5.17 14.84
C VAL A 227 13.96 5.05 14.33
N GLU A 228 14.69 4.07 14.85
CA GLU A 228 15.99 3.68 14.32
C GLU A 228 15.81 2.44 13.42
N ILE A 229 16.35 2.51 12.20
CA ILE A 229 16.33 1.40 11.23
C ILE A 229 17.73 1.31 10.62
N ASP A 230 18.35 0.15 10.67
CA ASP A 230 19.70 -0.10 10.15
C ASP A 230 20.77 0.85 10.73
N GLY A 231 20.62 1.28 11.98
CA GLY A 231 21.53 2.22 12.66
C GLY A 231 21.36 3.69 12.26
N GLU A 232 20.30 4.03 11.53
CA GLU A 232 19.95 5.39 11.16
C GLU A 232 18.63 5.84 11.81
N GLU A 233 18.61 7.04 12.38
CA GLU A 233 17.40 7.64 12.93
C GLU A 233 16.55 8.28 11.84
N TYR A 234 15.26 7.95 11.84
CA TYR A 234 14.22 8.54 11.00
C TYR A 234 13.15 9.20 11.87
N GLU A 235 12.51 10.22 11.31
CA GLU A 235 11.43 10.94 11.96
C GLU A 235 10.27 11.13 10.97
N PHE A 236 9.08 10.74 11.39
CA PHE A 236 7.86 10.82 10.56
C PHE A 236 6.80 11.65 11.28
N ALA A 237 6.13 12.53 10.54
CA ALA A 237 5.02 13.33 11.05
C ALA A 237 3.73 12.50 11.14
N LEU A 238 2.99 12.63 12.25
CA LEU A 238 1.68 12.01 12.49
C LEU A 238 0.60 13.06 12.74
#